data_879c8e552d35aec5e4b6868e119dd5b8
#
_entry.id   879c8e552d35aec5e4b6868e119dd5b8
#
_cell.length_a   1.000
_cell.length_b   1.000
_cell.length_c   1.000
_cell.angle_alpha   90.00
_cell.angle_beta   90.00
_cell.angle_gamma   90.00
#
_symmetry.space_group_name_H-M   'P 1'
#
loop_
_entity.id
_entity.type
_entity.pdbx_description
1 polymer ?
#
loop_
_entity_poly.entity_id
_entity_poly.type
_entity_poly.pdbx_seq_one_letter_code
_entity_poly.pdbx_strand_id
1 'polypeptide(L)'
;MNKLYIFLKYFFIVVWTVFVVAPFLWALTTSFKDFQSVNGGVTYIPWVDFEPNLEGWKVLIKSPAKGGVDRIEPYFNSMFVTCTASLISIILGTLSAYALSRYTFKAGFVKNNDITFFFISQRIMPPIVLSIPFFLFLSSINLLDSLTGLIVVYIVLLMPIAVWIMVDFFNKVPREIDETALIDGCNPYQAFLKVVLPNSIPGLIVAGMFCIIFGWIDFFFAFILTFTEVQLLPVKIVALNSSVTPWWSLSASALVSVAPLIIVAFIVERYLSKGNLSGAIK
;
A
#
# COMPACT_ATOMS: atom_id res chain seq x y z
N MET A 1 -28.16 16.33 24.99
CA MET A 1 -27.51 16.50 23.67
C MET A 1 -28.54 17.09 22.71
N ASN A 2 -28.27 18.26 22.09
CA ASN A 2 -29.24 19.02 21.32
C ASN A 2 -29.65 18.23 20.05
N LYS A 3 -30.96 18.05 19.78
CA LYS A 3 -31.47 17.35 18.59
C LYS A 3 -30.87 17.91 17.29
N LEU A 4 -30.63 19.23 17.25
CA LEU A 4 -29.97 19.91 16.14
C LEU A 4 -28.53 19.44 15.93
N TYR A 5 -27.77 19.23 17.00
CA TYR A 5 -26.38 18.70 16.90
C TYR A 5 -26.35 17.29 16.33
N ILE A 6 -27.28 16.43 16.75
CA ILE A 6 -27.40 15.05 16.24
C ILE A 6 -27.76 15.10 14.76
N PHE A 7 -28.74 15.93 14.37
CA PHE A 7 -29.14 16.10 12.97
C PHE A 7 -27.97 16.58 12.10
N LEU A 8 -27.26 17.64 12.51
CA LEU A 8 -26.11 18.16 11.77
C LEU A 8 -25.01 17.13 11.64
N LYS A 9 -24.70 16.37 12.71
CA LYS A 9 -23.72 15.29 12.68
C LYS A 9 -24.04 14.25 11.61
N TYR A 10 -25.25 13.72 11.59
CA TYR A 10 -25.64 12.71 10.62
C TYR A 10 -25.75 13.28 9.20
N PHE A 11 -26.21 14.52 9.05
CA PHE A 11 -26.25 15.21 7.77
C PHE A 11 -24.85 15.31 7.15
N PHE A 12 -23.84 15.79 7.90
CA PHE A 12 -22.48 15.86 7.40
C PHE A 12 -21.88 14.48 7.10
N ILE A 13 -22.17 13.47 7.92
CA ILE A 13 -21.71 12.09 7.66
C ILE A 13 -22.31 11.59 6.33
N VAL A 14 -23.59 11.77 6.11
CA VAL A 14 -24.25 11.31 4.88
C VAL A 14 -23.70 12.05 3.65
N VAL A 15 -23.59 13.39 3.72
CA VAL A 15 -23.05 14.19 2.62
C VAL A 15 -21.62 13.76 2.29
N TRP A 16 -20.78 13.58 3.31
CA TRP A 16 -19.42 13.13 3.13
C TRP A 16 -19.34 11.71 2.55
N THR A 17 -20.19 10.81 3.04
CA THR A 17 -20.26 9.43 2.52
C THR A 17 -20.66 9.42 1.05
N VAL A 18 -21.70 10.18 0.68
CA VAL A 18 -22.13 10.31 -0.72
C VAL A 18 -20.99 10.85 -1.59
N PHE A 19 -20.33 11.92 -1.14
CA PHE A 19 -19.21 12.53 -1.86
C PHE A 19 -18.06 11.54 -2.11
N VAL A 20 -17.71 10.73 -1.11
CA VAL A 20 -16.62 9.74 -1.23
C VAL A 20 -17.04 8.54 -2.08
N VAL A 21 -18.28 8.08 -1.95
CA VAL A 21 -18.76 6.85 -2.63
C VAL A 21 -19.16 7.11 -4.09
N ALA A 22 -19.60 8.32 -4.42
CA ALA A 22 -20.09 8.65 -5.76
C ALA A 22 -19.10 8.35 -6.90
N PRO A 23 -17.78 8.68 -6.81
CA PRO A 23 -16.82 8.33 -7.86
C PRO A 23 -16.69 6.81 -8.07
N PHE A 24 -16.78 6.02 -7.00
CA PHE A 24 -16.70 4.57 -7.10
C PHE A 24 -17.95 3.97 -7.72
N LEU A 25 -19.13 4.50 -7.38
CA LEU A 25 -20.39 4.11 -8.04
C LEU A 25 -20.36 4.49 -9.52
N TRP A 26 -19.83 5.66 -9.85
CA TRP A 26 -19.65 6.07 -11.25
C TRP A 26 -18.72 5.11 -12.01
N ALA A 27 -17.56 4.77 -11.45
CA ALA A 27 -16.65 3.79 -12.04
C ALA A 27 -17.33 2.41 -12.17
N LEU A 28 -18.10 2.00 -11.15
CA LEU A 28 -18.84 0.74 -11.18
C LEU A 28 -19.86 0.70 -12.31
N THR A 29 -20.71 1.71 -12.41
CA THR A 29 -21.70 1.78 -13.51
C THR A 29 -21.04 1.86 -14.88
N THR A 30 -19.94 2.64 -15.00
CA THR A 30 -19.18 2.76 -16.24
C THR A 30 -18.52 1.46 -16.66
N SER A 31 -18.09 0.60 -15.71
CA SER A 31 -17.50 -0.70 -16.02
C SER A 31 -18.45 -1.67 -16.73
N PHE A 32 -19.76 -1.44 -16.67
CA PHE A 32 -20.81 -2.22 -17.33
C PHE A 32 -21.34 -1.59 -18.62
N LYS A 33 -20.75 -0.47 -19.07
CA LYS A 33 -21.13 0.20 -20.33
C LYS A 33 -20.35 -0.38 -21.51
N ASP A 34 -20.76 0.00 -22.71
CA ASP A 34 -20.08 -0.24 -23.98
C ASP A 34 -19.66 1.08 -24.64
N PHE A 35 -19.10 0.98 -25.84
CA PHE A 35 -18.69 2.14 -26.63
C PHE A 35 -19.85 3.10 -26.91
N GLN A 36 -21.03 2.59 -27.23
CA GLN A 36 -22.19 3.41 -27.57
C GLN A 36 -22.75 4.12 -26.34
N SER A 37 -22.86 3.41 -25.24
CA SER A 37 -23.36 3.98 -23.97
C SER A 37 -22.45 5.05 -23.37
N VAL A 38 -21.14 4.99 -23.66
CA VAL A 38 -20.17 5.99 -23.17
C VAL A 38 -20.12 7.22 -24.08
N ASN A 39 -20.18 7.03 -25.41
CA ASN A 39 -19.98 8.10 -26.38
C ASN A 39 -21.28 8.63 -26.99
N GLY A 40 -22.40 7.94 -26.82
CA GLY A 40 -23.70 8.30 -27.40
C GLY A 40 -24.51 9.35 -26.62
N GLY A 41 -24.00 9.81 -25.49
CA GLY A 41 -24.66 10.79 -24.63
C GLY A 41 -24.52 10.48 -23.14
N VAL A 42 -25.26 11.23 -22.32
CA VAL A 42 -25.20 11.08 -20.87
C VAL A 42 -26.07 9.91 -20.43
N THR A 43 -25.45 8.90 -19.81
CA THR A 43 -26.09 7.69 -19.30
C THR A 43 -25.70 7.48 -17.84
N TYR A 44 -26.68 7.38 -16.93
CA TYR A 44 -26.43 7.24 -15.48
C TYR A 44 -26.95 5.92 -14.91
N ILE A 45 -28.19 5.54 -15.26
CA ILE A 45 -28.94 4.48 -14.58
C ILE A 45 -28.93 3.21 -15.44
N PRO A 46 -28.36 2.10 -14.94
CA PRO A 46 -28.42 0.80 -15.62
C PRO A 46 -29.87 0.40 -15.89
N TRP A 47 -30.10 -0.29 -17.01
CA TRP A 47 -31.41 -0.74 -17.51
C TRP A 47 -32.41 0.35 -17.87
N VAL A 48 -32.11 1.65 -17.63
CA VAL A 48 -32.92 2.78 -18.03
C VAL A 48 -32.23 3.52 -19.17
N ASP A 49 -30.97 3.94 -18.95
CA ASP A 49 -30.21 4.73 -19.92
C ASP A 49 -29.33 3.86 -20.81
N PHE A 50 -28.96 2.67 -20.34
CA PHE A 50 -28.13 1.72 -21.09
C PHE A 50 -28.35 0.28 -20.60
N GLU A 51 -28.11 -0.70 -21.46
CA GLU A 51 -28.13 -2.12 -21.12
C GLU A 51 -26.75 -2.53 -20.57
N PRO A 52 -26.68 -3.00 -19.30
CA PRO A 52 -25.41 -3.42 -18.71
C PRO A 52 -24.80 -4.61 -19.44
N ASN A 53 -23.53 -4.54 -19.76
CA ASN A 53 -22.77 -5.63 -20.37
C ASN A 53 -21.44 -5.87 -19.65
N LEU A 54 -20.75 -6.96 -19.99
CA LEU A 54 -19.49 -7.37 -19.37
C LEU A 54 -18.28 -7.16 -20.31
N GLU A 55 -18.38 -6.32 -21.32
CA GLU A 55 -17.25 -6.12 -22.24
C GLU A 55 -16.01 -5.61 -21.54
N GLY A 56 -16.17 -4.65 -20.64
CA GLY A 56 -15.06 -4.12 -19.83
C GLY A 56 -14.37 -5.19 -18.98
N TRP A 57 -15.14 -6.12 -18.45
CA TRP A 57 -14.64 -7.22 -17.61
C TRP A 57 -14.02 -8.35 -18.42
N LYS A 58 -14.60 -8.66 -19.59
CA LYS A 58 -14.05 -9.68 -20.51
C LYS A 58 -12.63 -9.34 -20.98
N VAL A 59 -12.32 -8.05 -21.13
CA VAL A 59 -10.98 -7.60 -21.52
C VAL A 59 -9.95 -7.87 -20.44
N LEU A 60 -10.34 -7.95 -19.16
CA LEU A 60 -9.41 -8.32 -18.08
C LEU A 60 -8.92 -9.77 -18.19
N ILE A 61 -9.73 -10.64 -18.77
CA ILE A 61 -9.51 -12.09 -18.80
C ILE A 61 -9.02 -12.55 -20.19
N LYS A 62 -9.13 -11.69 -21.23
CA LYS A 62 -8.69 -12.07 -22.58
C LYS A 62 -7.16 -12.18 -22.65
N SER A 63 -6.71 -13.36 -23.09
CA SER A 63 -5.30 -13.62 -23.37
C SER A 63 -4.76 -12.78 -24.54
N PRO A 64 -3.50 -12.34 -24.52
CA PRO A 64 -2.84 -11.63 -25.61
C PRO A 64 -2.94 -12.36 -26.96
N ALA A 65 -2.90 -13.68 -26.95
CA ALA A 65 -3.02 -14.53 -28.14
C ALA A 65 -4.34 -14.32 -28.93
N LYS A 66 -5.35 -13.68 -28.32
CA LYS A 66 -6.65 -13.36 -28.95
C LYS A 66 -6.86 -11.86 -29.16
N GLY A 67 -5.77 -11.09 -29.25
CA GLY A 67 -5.82 -9.62 -29.43
C GLY A 67 -6.27 -8.85 -28.18
N GLY A 68 -6.27 -9.50 -27.01
CA GLY A 68 -6.53 -8.85 -25.72
C GLY A 68 -5.25 -8.26 -25.13
N VAL A 69 -5.42 -7.31 -24.20
CA VAL A 69 -4.30 -6.80 -23.39
C VAL A 69 -4.21 -7.65 -22.14
N ASP A 70 -3.08 -8.32 -21.92
CA ASP A 70 -2.86 -9.06 -20.69
C ASP A 70 -2.84 -8.11 -19.50
N ARG A 71 -3.68 -8.36 -18.52
CA ARG A 71 -3.76 -7.61 -17.27
C ARG A 71 -3.65 -8.50 -16.05
N ILE A 72 -3.69 -9.79 -16.25
CA ILE A 72 -3.56 -10.78 -15.20
C ILE A 72 -2.12 -10.84 -14.74
N GLU A 73 -1.17 -10.90 -15.65
CA GLU A 73 0.25 -10.91 -15.32
C GLU A 73 0.69 -9.63 -14.58
N PRO A 74 0.41 -8.40 -15.06
CA PRO A 74 0.73 -7.17 -14.32
C PRO A 74 0.09 -7.08 -12.93
N TYR A 75 -1.10 -7.66 -12.75
CA TYR A 75 -1.75 -7.73 -11.45
C TYR A 75 -0.98 -8.63 -10.48
N PHE A 76 -0.60 -9.83 -10.92
CA PHE A 76 0.20 -10.76 -10.11
C PHE A 76 1.62 -10.26 -9.87
N ASN A 77 2.24 -9.60 -10.85
CA ASN A 77 3.52 -8.94 -10.69
C ASN A 77 3.47 -7.87 -9.60
N SER A 78 2.44 -6.99 -9.64
CA SER A 78 2.22 -5.99 -8.59
C SER A 78 2.01 -6.63 -7.22
N MET A 79 1.23 -7.68 -7.14
CA MET A 79 0.96 -8.39 -5.90
C MET A 79 2.25 -9.04 -5.35
N PHE A 80 3.01 -9.70 -6.20
CA PHE A 80 4.26 -10.36 -5.81
C PHE A 80 5.31 -9.36 -5.33
N VAL A 81 5.56 -8.30 -6.12
CA VAL A 81 6.53 -7.24 -5.76
C VAL A 81 6.12 -6.56 -4.46
N THR A 82 4.86 -6.11 -4.36
CA THR A 82 4.37 -5.40 -3.17
C THR A 82 4.42 -6.26 -1.91
N CYS A 83 3.89 -7.49 -1.98
CA CYS A 83 3.87 -8.37 -0.81
C CYS A 83 5.27 -8.76 -0.35
N THR A 84 6.16 -9.10 -1.29
CA THR A 84 7.53 -9.50 -0.97
C THR A 84 8.34 -8.34 -0.41
N ALA A 85 8.29 -7.18 -1.07
CA ALA A 85 8.99 -5.99 -0.58
C ALA A 85 8.46 -5.51 0.77
N SER A 86 7.13 -5.51 0.96
CA SER A 86 6.52 -5.14 2.24
C SER A 86 6.94 -6.09 3.36
N LEU A 87 6.89 -7.39 3.13
CA LEU A 87 7.29 -8.39 4.12
C LEU A 87 8.75 -8.20 4.56
N ILE A 88 9.66 -8.05 3.60
CA ILE A 88 11.08 -7.85 3.90
C ILE A 88 11.28 -6.50 4.63
N SER A 89 10.61 -5.44 4.18
CA SER A 89 10.68 -4.11 4.81
C SER A 89 10.17 -4.12 6.24
N ILE A 90 9.09 -4.85 6.52
CA ILE A 90 8.55 -4.99 7.88
C ILE A 90 9.55 -5.75 8.77
N ILE A 91 10.12 -6.84 8.29
CA ILE A 91 11.10 -7.62 9.05
C ILE A 91 12.32 -6.75 9.39
N LEU A 92 12.96 -6.16 8.37
CA LEU A 92 14.15 -5.34 8.56
C LEU A 92 13.86 -4.07 9.35
N GLY A 93 12.73 -3.41 9.05
CA GLY A 93 12.28 -2.21 9.74
C GLY A 93 11.98 -2.45 11.22
N THR A 94 11.33 -3.57 11.55
CA THR A 94 11.01 -3.95 12.93
C THR A 94 12.28 -4.25 13.73
N LEU A 95 13.23 -4.98 13.16
CA LEU A 95 14.52 -5.27 13.81
C LEU A 95 15.32 -3.97 14.06
N SER A 96 15.37 -3.09 13.05
CA SER A 96 16.02 -1.78 13.17
C SER A 96 15.34 -0.90 14.22
N ALA A 97 14.01 -0.86 14.22
CA ALA A 97 13.23 -0.08 15.17
C ALA A 97 13.40 -0.57 16.61
N TYR A 98 13.42 -1.89 16.82
CA TYR A 98 13.68 -2.46 18.13
C TYR A 98 15.06 -2.06 18.64
N ALA A 99 16.09 -2.20 17.80
CA ALA A 99 17.45 -1.79 18.15
C ALA A 99 17.51 -0.29 18.49
N LEU A 100 16.88 0.58 17.70
CA LEU A 100 16.85 2.03 17.95
C LEU A 100 16.08 2.42 19.22
N SER A 101 15.08 1.65 19.62
CA SER A 101 14.28 1.93 20.82
C SER A 101 14.90 1.41 22.11
N ARG A 102 15.67 0.33 22.06
CA ARG A 102 16.23 -0.35 23.25
C ARG A 102 17.69 -0.02 23.51
N TYR A 103 18.48 0.14 22.47
CA TYR A 103 19.91 0.38 22.58
C TYR A 103 20.28 1.82 22.23
N THR A 104 21.27 2.37 22.94
CA THR A 104 21.80 3.71 22.66
C THR A 104 22.96 3.61 21.68
N PHE A 105 22.74 4.06 20.47
CA PHE A 105 23.80 4.20 19.48
C PHE A 105 24.39 5.61 19.56
N LYS A 106 25.72 5.67 19.61
CA LYS A 106 26.49 6.91 19.54
C LYS A 106 27.66 6.72 18.59
N ALA A 107 27.64 7.45 17.48
CA ALA A 107 28.75 7.50 16.53
C ALA A 107 29.11 8.98 16.33
N GLY A 108 30.08 9.47 17.14
CA GLY A 108 30.39 10.89 17.16
C GLY A 108 29.19 11.74 17.65
N PHE A 109 28.68 12.60 16.76
CA PHE A 109 27.54 13.47 17.06
C PHE A 109 26.18 12.79 16.77
N VAL A 110 26.17 11.63 16.06
CA VAL A 110 24.93 10.96 15.65
C VAL A 110 24.36 10.13 16.80
N LYS A 111 23.07 10.33 17.09
CA LYS A 111 22.29 9.63 18.12
C LYS A 111 21.12 8.88 17.48
N ASN A 112 20.39 8.06 18.25
CA ASN A 112 19.23 7.30 17.78
C ASN A 112 18.19 8.18 17.06
N ASN A 113 17.91 9.38 17.58
CA ASN A 113 16.95 10.29 16.96
C ASN A 113 17.41 10.75 15.56
N ASP A 114 18.71 10.97 15.38
CA ASP A 114 19.27 11.38 14.09
C ASP A 114 19.18 10.24 13.08
N ILE A 115 19.43 9.00 13.54
CA ILE A 115 19.25 7.80 12.69
C ILE A 115 17.79 7.62 12.31
N THR A 116 16.86 7.76 13.26
CA THR A 116 15.43 7.69 12.98
C THR A 116 15.00 8.79 12.02
N PHE A 117 15.49 10.01 12.22
CA PHE A 117 15.24 11.14 11.33
C PHE A 117 15.79 10.88 9.92
N PHE A 118 16.96 10.27 9.81
CA PHE A 118 17.53 9.89 8.51
C PHE A 118 16.61 8.94 7.73
N PHE A 119 16.03 7.93 8.38
CA PHE A 119 15.04 7.07 7.73
C PHE A 119 13.82 7.87 7.23
N ILE A 120 13.29 8.77 8.05
CA ILE A 120 12.12 9.58 7.67
C ILE A 120 12.47 10.56 6.53
N SER A 121 13.64 11.16 6.58
CA SER A 121 14.09 12.17 5.59
C SER A 121 14.13 11.62 4.16
N GLN A 122 14.36 10.31 3.99
CA GLN A 122 14.31 9.67 2.67
C GLN A 122 12.92 9.75 2.03
N ARG A 123 11.85 9.79 2.83
CA ARG A 123 10.47 9.94 2.34
C ARG A 123 10.11 11.36 1.93
N ILE A 124 10.87 12.35 2.38
CA ILE A 124 10.69 13.77 2.04
C ILE A 124 11.34 14.06 0.68
N MET A 125 12.33 13.26 0.26
CA MET A 125 12.99 13.47 -1.04
C MET A 125 12.01 13.26 -2.19
N PRO A 126 11.99 14.18 -3.19
CA PRO A 126 11.18 13.96 -4.40
C PRO A 126 11.59 12.66 -5.11
N PRO A 127 10.62 11.80 -5.48
CA PRO A 127 10.92 10.52 -6.13
C PRO A 127 11.81 10.62 -7.37
N ILE A 128 11.70 11.72 -8.14
CA ILE A 128 12.51 11.95 -9.34
C ILE A 128 14.02 12.03 -9.03
N VAL A 129 14.40 12.53 -7.85
CA VAL A 129 15.81 12.63 -7.45
C VAL A 129 16.40 11.24 -7.21
N LEU A 130 15.61 10.32 -6.67
CA LEU A 130 16.01 8.94 -6.39
C LEU A 130 15.97 8.05 -7.63
N SER A 131 15.19 8.41 -8.65
CA SER A 131 14.98 7.56 -9.82
C SER A 131 16.26 7.35 -10.63
N ILE A 132 17.06 8.40 -10.83
CA ILE A 132 18.31 8.32 -11.61
C ILE A 132 19.33 7.41 -10.91
N PRO A 133 19.66 7.59 -9.63
CA PRO A 133 20.55 6.66 -8.91
C PRO A 133 20.07 5.21 -8.94
N PHE A 134 18.77 4.96 -8.73
CA PHE A 134 18.23 3.59 -8.78
C PHE A 134 18.33 2.99 -10.18
N PHE A 135 18.02 3.78 -11.22
CA PHE A 135 18.17 3.33 -12.59
C PHE A 135 19.61 2.93 -12.91
N LEU A 136 20.59 3.80 -12.61
CA LEU A 136 21.99 3.54 -12.85
C LEU A 136 22.49 2.33 -12.03
N PHE A 137 22.09 2.22 -10.77
CA PHE A 137 22.44 1.09 -9.91
C PHE A 137 21.90 -0.22 -10.47
N LEU A 138 20.60 -0.30 -10.77
CA LEU A 138 20.01 -1.53 -11.31
C LEU A 138 20.57 -1.88 -12.69
N SER A 139 20.86 -0.89 -13.52
CA SER A 139 21.54 -1.10 -14.81
C SER A 139 22.92 -1.71 -14.62
N SER A 140 23.71 -1.21 -13.66
CA SER A 140 25.08 -1.68 -13.42
C SER A 140 25.15 -3.15 -12.94
N ILE A 141 24.09 -3.65 -12.30
CA ILE A 141 24.00 -5.03 -11.80
C ILE A 141 23.07 -5.93 -12.65
N ASN A 142 22.63 -5.43 -13.83
CA ASN A 142 21.73 -6.12 -14.76
C ASN A 142 20.39 -6.58 -14.11
N LEU A 143 19.84 -5.77 -13.21
CA LEU A 143 18.52 -5.97 -12.60
C LEU A 143 17.46 -4.93 -13.05
N LEU A 144 17.78 -4.12 -14.05
CA LEU A 144 16.79 -3.23 -14.66
C LEU A 144 15.76 -4.08 -15.41
N ASP A 145 14.51 -3.61 -15.45
CA ASP A 145 13.36 -4.34 -16.05
C ASP A 145 13.16 -5.76 -15.49
N SER A 146 13.31 -5.91 -14.16
CA SER A 146 13.12 -7.20 -13.48
C SER A 146 12.30 -7.06 -12.20
N LEU A 147 11.55 -8.12 -11.84
CA LEU A 147 10.82 -8.18 -10.56
C LEU A 147 11.75 -8.03 -9.36
N THR A 148 12.93 -8.66 -9.41
CA THR A 148 13.92 -8.59 -8.34
C THR A 148 14.45 -7.17 -8.15
N GLY A 149 14.75 -6.46 -9.24
CA GLY A 149 15.18 -5.07 -9.18
C GLY A 149 14.13 -4.16 -8.54
N LEU A 150 12.85 -4.33 -8.92
CA LEU A 150 11.75 -3.60 -8.31
C LEU A 150 11.60 -3.93 -6.81
N ILE A 151 11.70 -5.19 -6.43
CA ILE A 151 11.61 -5.60 -5.01
C ILE A 151 12.71 -4.91 -4.20
N VAL A 152 13.96 -4.88 -4.68
CA VAL A 152 15.07 -4.20 -3.99
C VAL A 152 14.77 -2.72 -3.80
N VAL A 153 14.33 -2.02 -4.85
CA VAL A 153 13.97 -0.60 -4.75
C VAL A 153 12.80 -0.39 -3.78
N TYR A 154 11.76 -1.21 -3.85
CA TYR A 154 10.61 -1.08 -2.96
C TYR A 154 10.98 -1.36 -1.50
N ILE A 155 11.90 -2.28 -1.21
CA ILE A 155 12.41 -2.48 0.16
C ILE A 155 13.02 -1.18 0.68
N VAL A 156 13.87 -0.53 -0.10
CA VAL A 156 14.50 0.75 0.29
C VAL A 156 13.47 1.85 0.52
N LEU A 157 12.41 1.90 -0.29
CA LEU A 157 11.37 2.91 -0.18
C LEU A 157 10.38 2.65 0.98
N LEU A 158 10.10 1.39 1.30
CA LEU A 158 9.10 1.01 2.31
C LEU A 158 9.70 0.85 3.72
N MET A 159 10.96 0.44 3.82
CA MET A 159 11.64 0.23 5.11
C MET A 159 11.60 1.45 6.04
N PRO A 160 11.80 2.70 5.58
CA PRO A 160 11.69 3.89 6.44
C PRO A 160 10.34 4.03 7.13
N ILE A 161 9.24 3.64 6.46
CA ILE A 161 7.88 3.67 7.01
C ILE A 161 7.77 2.65 8.14
N ALA A 162 8.24 1.42 7.90
CA ALA A 162 8.22 0.37 8.90
C ALA A 162 9.05 0.75 10.13
N VAL A 163 10.26 1.30 9.92
CA VAL A 163 11.13 1.78 11.03
C VAL A 163 10.40 2.85 11.83
N TRP A 164 9.86 3.87 11.19
CA TRP A 164 9.21 4.99 11.87
C TRP A 164 8.04 4.54 12.74
N ILE A 165 7.12 3.78 12.16
CA ILE A 165 5.93 3.29 12.87
C ILE A 165 6.36 2.39 14.04
N MET A 166 7.28 1.46 13.81
CA MET A 166 7.69 0.50 14.83
C MET A 166 8.52 1.13 15.96
N VAL A 167 9.35 2.16 15.68
CA VAL A 167 10.05 2.90 16.74
C VAL A 167 9.04 3.54 17.70
N ASP A 168 7.99 4.18 17.16
CA ASP A 168 6.95 4.80 18.00
C ASP A 168 6.19 3.76 18.85
N PHE A 169 5.91 2.59 18.28
CA PHE A 169 5.28 1.50 19.02
C PHE A 169 6.20 0.92 20.11
N PHE A 170 7.45 0.63 19.80
CA PHE A 170 8.39 0.09 20.80
C PHE A 170 8.69 1.08 21.91
N ASN A 171 8.72 2.37 21.63
CA ASN A 171 8.89 3.39 22.67
C ASN A 171 7.71 3.45 23.67
N LYS A 172 6.51 3.00 23.27
CA LYS A 172 5.33 2.89 24.14
C LYS A 172 5.32 1.61 24.98
N VAL A 173 6.06 0.59 24.59
CA VAL A 173 6.20 -0.66 25.34
C VAL A 173 7.20 -0.45 26.47
N PRO A 174 6.81 -0.62 27.76
CA PRO A 174 7.70 -0.45 28.89
C PRO A 174 8.94 -1.34 28.80
N ARG A 175 10.10 -0.79 29.17
CA ARG A 175 11.38 -1.54 29.13
C ARG A 175 11.44 -2.66 30.15
N GLU A 176 10.69 -2.52 31.21
CA GLU A 176 10.56 -3.52 32.28
C GLU A 176 10.10 -4.89 31.75
N ILE A 177 9.36 -4.91 30.64
CA ILE A 177 8.95 -6.15 29.97
C ILE A 177 10.17 -6.90 29.41
N ASP A 178 11.10 -6.19 28.79
CA ASP A 178 12.36 -6.78 28.29
C ASP A 178 13.21 -7.27 29.46
N GLU A 179 13.36 -6.46 30.54
CA GLU A 179 14.15 -6.77 31.73
C GLU A 179 13.61 -8.00 32.47
N THR A 180 12.29 -8.08 32.64
CA THR A 180 11.64 -9.25 33.25
C THR A 180 11.91 -10.51 32.45
N ALA A 181 11.79 -10.46 31.12
CA ALA A 181 12.09 -11.60 30.27
C ALA A 181 13.54 -12.07 30.39
N LEU A 182 14.48 -11.14 30.55
CA LEU A 182 15.89 -11.48 30.77
C LEU A 182 16.12 -12.13 32.16
N ILE A 183 15.44 -11.66 33.21
CA ILE A 183 15.47 -12.27 34.56
C ILE A 183 14.90 -13.68 34.52
N ASP A 184 13.83 -13.91 33.72
CA ASP A 184 13.23 -15.24 33.50
C ASP A 184 14.11 -16.19 32.65
N GLY A 185 15.35 -15.78 32.31
CA GLY A 185 16.33 -16.61 31.62
C GLY A 185 16.24 -16.57 30.10
N CYS A 186 15.47 -15.67 29.51
CA CYS A 186 15.49 -15.42 28.07
C CYS A 186 16.80 -14.72 27.68
N ASN A 187 17.39 -15.12 26.55
CA ASN A 187 18.39 -14.27 25.91
C ASN A 187 17.73 -13.08 25.18
N PRO A 188 18.46 -12.02 24.80
CA PRO A 188 17.86 -10.83 24.19
C PRO A 188 17.02 -11.10 22.93
N TYR A 189 17.41 -12.08 22.13
CA TYR A 189 16.67 -12.49 20.93
C TYR A 189 15.36 -13.19 21.29
N GLN A 190 15.37 -14.02 22.33
CA GLN A 190 14.17 -14.67 22.84
C GLN A 190 13.21 -13.68 23.51
N ALA A 191 13.72 -12.70 24.27
CA ALA A 191 12.94 -11.63 24.85
C ALA A 191 12.23 -10.83 23.76
N PHE A 192 12.95 -10.47 22.69
CA PHE A 192 12.36 -9.82 21.52
C PHE A 192 11.24 -10.66 20.88
N LEU A 193 11.54 -11.90 20.47
CA LEU A 193 10.59 -12.71 19.68
C LEU A 193 9.42 -13.22 20.49
N LYS A 194 9.63 -13.61 21.77
CA LYS A 194 8.59 -14.27 22.59
C LYS A 194 7.77 -13.29 23.40
N VAL A 195 8.29 -12.10 23.70
CA VAL A 195 7.67 -11.17 24.63
C VAL A 195 7.36 -9.83 23.96
N VAL A 196 8.36 -9.14 23.42
CA VAL A 196 8.18 -7.77 22.91
C VAL A 196 7.42 -7.76 21.59
N LEU A 197 7.80 -8.62 20.66
CA LEU A 197 7.20 -8.67 19.32
C LEU A 197 5.70 -9.03 19.36
N PRO A 198 5.25 -10.04 20.14
CA PRO A 198 3.82 -10.33 20.29
C PRO A 198 3.03 -9.16 20.88
N ASN A 199 3.59 -8.42 21.84
CA ASN A 199 2.96 -7.23 22.40
C ASN A 199 2.92 -6.05 21.42
N SER A 200 3.73 -6.09 20.36
CA SER A 200 3.82 -5.06 19.33
C SER A 200 3.07 -5.42 18.04
N ILE A 201 2.32 -6.52 18.00
CA ILE A 201 1.53 -6.95 16.83
C ILE A 201 0.63 -5.82 16.28
N PRO A 202 -0.04 -4.98 17.09
CA PRO A 202 -0.80 -3.85 16.56
C PRO A 202 0.05 -2.90 15.70
N GLY A 203 1.27 -2.60 16.15
CA GLY A 203 2.22 -1.81 15.39
C GLY A 203 2.64 -2.47 14.07
N LEU A 204 2.91 -3.77 14.10
CA LEU A 204 3.25 -4.55 12.90
C LEU A 204 2.13 -4.52 11.85
N ILE A 205 0.88 -4.64 12.28
CA ILE A 205 -0.28 -4.58 11.38
C ILE A 205 -0.38 -3.20 10.74
N VAL A 206 -0.22 -2.14 11.51
CA VAL A 206 -0.24 -0.76 10.99
C VAL A 206 0.92 -0.53 10.03
N ALA A 207 2.14 -0.91 10.41
CA ALA A 207 3.31 -0.79 9.54
C ALA A 207 3.13 -1.59 8.24
N GLY A 208 2.62 -2.83 8.34
CA GLY A 208 2.33 -3.70 7.21
C GLY A 208 1.29 -3.09 6.26
N MET A 209 0.21 -2.54 6.81
CA MET A 209 -0.81 -1.86 6.01
C MET A 209 -0.20 -0.71 5.19
N PHE A 210 0.58 0.16 5.85
CA PHE A 210 1.21 1.28 5.13
C PHE A 210 2.20 0.81 4.08
N CYS A 211 3.03 -0.20 4.36
CA CYS A 211 3.93 -0.77 3.38
C CYS A 211 3.17 -1.33 2.16
N ILE A 212 2.11 -2.10 2.38
CA ILE A 212 1.29 -2.66 1.29
C ILE A 212 0.62 -1.54 0.50
N ILE A 213 0.00 -0.54 1.16
CA ILE A 213 -0.67 0.55 0.47
C ILE A 213 0.33 1.32 -0.41
N PHE A 214 1.45 1.76 0.15
CA PHE A 214 2.43 2.55 -0.60
C PHE A 214 3.12 1.76 -1.71
N GLY A 215 3.40 0.47 -1.51
CA GLY A 215 3.95 -0.38 -2.55
C GLY A 215 2.96 -0.67 -3.67
N TRP A 216 1.67 -0.87 -3.33
CA TRP A 216 0.62 -1.16 -4.31
C TRP A 216 0.27 0.00 -5.22
N ILE A 217 0.24 1.24 -4.67
CA ILE A 217 -0.12 2.44 -5.44
C ILE A 217 1.07 3.05 -6.18
N ASP A 218 2.29 2.52 -5.99
CA ASP A 218 3.45 3.08 -6.67
C ASP A 218 3.35 2.89 -8.18
N PHE A 219 3.34 4.00 -8.88
CA PHE A 219 3.39 4.08 -10.34
C PHE A 219 4.77 4.52 -10.80
N PHE A 220 5.38 5.46 -10.07
CA PHE A 220 6.51 6.23 -10.56
C PHE A 220 7.77 5.38 -10.74
N PHE A 221 8.17 4.63 -9.72
CA PHE A 221 9.36 3.77 -9.84
C PHE A 221 9.11 2.57 -10.75
N ALA A 222 7.89 2.00 -10.72
CA ALA A 222 7.51 0.98 -11.68
C ALA A 222 7.63 1.49 -13.12
N PHE A 223 7.14 2.69 -13.42
CA PHE A 223 7.18 3.28 -14.76
C PHE A 223 8.59 3.57 -15.25
N ILE A 224 9.51 4.01 -14.37
CA ILE A 224 10.88 4.38 -14.76
C ILE A 224 11.80 3.15 -14.84
N LEU A 225 11.56 2.13 -14.02
CA LEU A 225 12.48 1.00 -13.86
C LEU A 225 12.07 -0.25 -14.64
N THR A 226 10.87 -0.25 -15.25
CA THR A 226 10.39 -1.38 -16.07
C THR A 226 9.93 -0.92 -17.45
N PHE A 227 10.09 -1.78 -18.47
CA PHE A 227 9.83 -1.42 -19.86
C PHE A 227 9.01 -2.51 -20.59
N THR A 228 9.64 -3.64 -20.92
CA THR A 228 9.09 -4.68 -21.79
C THR A 228 8.89 -6.01 -21.11
N GLU A 229 9.86 -6.44 -20.28
CA GLU A 229 9.86 -7.76 -19.65
C GLU A 229 8.92 -7.82 -18.45
N VAL A 230 8.87 -6.74 -17.67
CA VAL A 230 8.05 -6.65 -16.47
C VAL A 230 7.16 -5.43 -16.53
N GLN A 231 5.88 -5.64 -16.28
CA GLN A 231 4.92 -4.54 -16.12
C GLN A 231 4.12 -4.72 -14.84
N LEU A 232 3.92 -3.61 -14.11
CA LEU A 232 3.03 -3.57 -12.96
C LEU A 232 1.66 -3.01 -13.35
N LEU A 233 0.66 -3.34 -12.56
CA LEU A 233 -0.73 -2.95 -12.81
C LEU A 233 -0.94 -1.44 -12.95
N PRO A 234 -0.38 -0.55 -12.10
CA PRO A 234 -0.54 0.88 -12.27
C PRO A 234 -0.02 1.40 -13.61
N VAL A 235 1.13 0.90 -14.07
CA VAL A 235 1.72 1.26 -15.38
C VAL A 235 0.82 0.80 -16.51
N LYS A 236 0.30 -0.41 -16.43
CA LYS A 236 -0.59 -0.97 -17.44
C LYS A 236 -1.91 -0.24 -17.55
N ILE A 237 -2.48 0.21 -16.42
CA ILE A 237 -3.72 0.99 -16.40
C ILE A 237 -3.52 2.34 -17.10
N VAL A 238 -2.42 3.03 -16.81
CA VAL A 238 -2.10 4.33 -17.45
C VAL A 238 -1.88 4.16 -18.95
N ALA A 239 -1.27 3.08 -19.38
CA ALA A 239 -1.06 2.78 -20.79
C ALA A 239 -2.37 2.54 -21.59
N LEU A 240 -3.52 2.34 -20.92
CA LEU A 240 -4.83 2.27 -21.57
C LEU A 240 -5.36 3.65 -22.00
N ASN A 241 -4.80 4.72 -21.48
CA ASN A 241 -5.19 6.08 -21.85
C ASN A 241 -4.60 6.41 -23.23
N SER A 242 -5.40 6.20 -24.26
CA SER A 242 -5.05 6.44 -25.66
C SER A 242 -6.02 7.45 -26.28
N SER A 243 -5.84 7.78 -27.56
CA SER A 243 -6.73 8.68 -28.30
C SER A 243 -8.21 8.27 -28.30
N VAL A 244 -8.48 6.95 -28.13
CA VAL A 244 -9.82 6.40 -27.93
C VAL A 244 -9.79 5.54 -26.65
N THR A 245 -9.94 6.18 -25.51
CA THR A 245 -9.88 5.49 -24.21
C THR A 245 -11.11 4.61 -24.00
N PRO A 246 -10.95 3.29 -23.84
CA PRO A 246 -12.07 2.40 -23.53
C PRO A 246 -12.49 2.54 -22.06
N TRP A 247 -13.28 3.55 -21.74
CA TRP A 247 -13.66 3.92 -20.36
C TRP A 247 -14.27 2.78 -19.56
N TRP A 248 -15.05 1.91 -20.18
CA TRP A 248 -15.62 0.72 -19.54
C TRP A 248 -14.52 -0.24 -19.06
N SER A 249 -13.52 -0.43 -19.90
CA SER A 249 -12.37 -1.30 -19.61
C SER A 249 -11.41 -0.69 -18.59
N LEU A 250 -11.20 0.63 -18.67
CA LEU A 250 -10.41 1.39 -17.70
C LEU A 250 -11.09 1.34 -16.32
N SER A 251 -12.39 1.57 -16.26
CA SER A 251 -13.19 1.51 -15.02
C SER A 251 -13.16 0.12 -14.39
N ALA A 252 -13.33 -0.95 -15.17
CA ALA A 252 -13.21 -2.31 -14.67
C ALA A 252 -11.81 -2.60 -14.10
N SER A 253 -10.75 -2.14 -14.80
CA SER A 253 -9.36 -2.29 -14.34
C SER A 253 -9.08 -1.51 -13.05
N ALA A 254 -9.61 -0.29 -12.94
CA ALA A 254 -9.49 0.53 -11.75
C ALA A 254 -10.18 -0.13 -10.53
N LEU A 255 -11.38 -0.70 -10.71
CA LEU A 255 -12.09 -1.41 -9.65
C LEU A 255 -11.33 -2.64 -9.16
N VAL A 256 -10.77 -3.43 -10.08
CA VAL A 256 -9.93 -4.59 -9.72
C VAL A 256 -8.67 -4.14 -8.99
N SER A 257 -8.07 -3.02 -9.38
CA SER A 257 -6.87 -2.51 -8.71
C SER A 257 -7.13 -2.00 -7.29
N VAL A 258 -8.33 -1.52 -7.00
CA VAL A 258 -8.71 -1.05 -5.65
C VAL A 258 -9.08 -2.22 -4.73
N ALA A 259 -9.51 -3.36 -5.26
CA ALA A 259 -9.99 -4.50 -4.46
C ALA A 259 -9.00 -4.98 -3.36
N PRO A 260 -7.69 -5.17 -3.61
CA PRO A 260 -6.75 -5.57 -2.57
C PRO A 260 -6.64 -4.57 -1.43
N LEU A 261 -6.68 -3.26 -1.74
CA LEU A 261 -6.63 -2.22 -0.73
C LEU A 261 -7.87 -2.19 0.16
N ILE A 262 -9.04 -2.44 -0.41
CA ILE A 262 -10.30 -2.60 0.35
C ILE A 262 -10.18 -3.80 1.30
N ILE A 263 -9.66 -4.93 0.83
CA ILE A 263 -9.46 -6.12 1.68
C ILE A 263 -8.50 -5.80 2.84
N VAL A 264 -7.37 -5.15 2.57
CA VAL A 264 -6.41 -4.72 3.60
C VAL A 264 -7.07 -3.79 4.60
N ALA A 265 -7.85 -2.79 4.13
CA ALA A 265 -8.55 -1.85 5.00
C ALA A 265 -9.55 -2.57 5.95
N PHE A 266 -10.33 -3.52 5.45
CA PHE A 266 -11.27 -4.31 6.27
C PHE A 266 -10.54 -5.18 7.30
N ILE A 267 -9.42 -5.80 6.93
CA ILE A 267 -8.63 -6.62 7.86
C ILE A 267 -8.13 -5.74 9.01
N VAL A 268 -7.57 -4.58 8.68
CA VAL A 268 -7.02 -3.65 9.69
C VAL A 268 -8.12 -3.07 10.56
N GLU A 269 -9.23 -2.61 9.98
CA GLU A 269 -10.38 -2.10 10.75
C GLU A 269 -10.88 -3.14 11.76
N ARG A 270 -11.07 -4.38 11.31
CA ARG A 270 -11.53 -5.47 12.20
C ARG A 270 -10.55 -5.73 13.34
N TYR A 271 -9.25 -5.54 13.11
CA TYR A 271 -8.23 -5.73 14.13
C TYR A 271 -8.19 -4.56 15.10
N LEU A 272 -8.27 -3.32 14.61
CA LEU A 272 -8.25 -2.10 15.42
C LEU A 272 -9.53 -1.96 16.26
N SER A 273 -10.70 -2.29 15.70
CA SER A 273 -12.00 -2.15 16.39
C SER A 273 -12.19 -3.14 17.53
N LYS A 274 -11.49 -4.29 17.54
CA LYS A 274 -11.59 -5.30 18.61
C LYS A 274 -10.89 -4.92 19.92
N GLY A 275 -10.45 -3.67 20.07
CA GLY A 275 -10.01 -3.13 21.36
C GLY A 275 -8.60 -3.55 21.81
N ASN A 276 -7.83 -4.25 21.00
CA ASN A 276 -6.45 -4.62 21.34
C ASN A 276 -5.50 -3.40 21.44
N LEU A 277 -5.94 -2.22 20.98
CA LEU A 277 -5.22 -0.94 21.16
C LEU A 277 -5.59 -0.21 22.46
N SER A 278 -6.70 -0.54 23.11
CA SER A 278 -7.12 0.16 24.33
C SER A 278 -6.22 -0.14 25.56
N GLY A 279 -5.39 -1.17 25.49
CA GLY A 279 -4.36 -1.45 26.47
C GLY A 279 -3.04 -0.71 26.27
N ALA A 280 -2.78 -0.20 25.05
CA ALA A 280 -1.53 0.47 24.69
C ALA A 280 -1.63 2.01 24.68
N ILE A 281 -2.83 2.57 24.95
CA ILE A 281 -3.13 4.02 24.92
C ILE A 281 -3.67 4.50 26.29
N LYS A 282 -3.32 3.85 27.38
CA LYS A 282 -3.56 4.38 28.74
C LYS A 282 -2.26 4.80 29.37
#